data_feb06281f8d627c8988945f671894cd9
#
_entry.id   feb06281f8d627c8988945f671894cd9
#
_cell.length_a   1.000
_cell.length_b   1.000
_cell.length_c   1.000
_cell.angle_alpha   90.00
_cell.angle_beta   90.00
_cell.angle_gamma   90.00
#
_symmetry.space_group_name_H-M   'P 1'
#
loop_
_entity.id
_entity.type
_entity.pdbx_description
1 polymer ?
#
loop_
_entity_poly.entity_id
_entity_poly.type
_entity_poly.pdbx_seq_one_letter_code
_entity_poly.pdbx_strand_id
1 'polypeptide(L)'
;MIKKIVMGAAALIGVLVLAAGIYTWSPLPKNPSVETLSAAASNYDVEIIRDTWGVPHIYGKTDNDAAFGLAYAHAEDDFETIQESVAATRGVLGRYRGMNAARTDYLVELLNVWDTIEARPNS
;
A
#
# COMPACT_ATOMS: atom_id res chain seq x y z
N MET A 1 47.34 20.05 13.29
CA MET A 1 46.09 20.50 12.62
C MET A 1 45.40 19.38 11.85
N ILE A 2 46.07 18.67 10.98
CA ILE A 2 45.51 17.61 10.13
C ILE A 2 44.80 16.53 10.93
N LYS A 3 45.36 16.00 12.05
CA LYS A 3 44.70 14.97 12.88
C LYS A 3 43.34 15.41 13.43
N LYS A 4 43.16 16.68 13.81
CA LYS A 4 41.86 17.18 14.30
C LYS A 4 40.82 17.27 13.18
N ILE A 5 41.26 17.62 11.96
CA ILE A 5 40.38 17.66 10.77
C ILE A 5 39.94 16.27 10.37
N VAL A 6 40.88 15.31 10.37
CA VAL A 6 40.57 13.90 10.05
C VAL A 6 39.61 13.27 11.09
N MET A 7 39.82 13.55 12.38
CA MET A 7 38.88 13.09 13.43
C MET A 7 37.50 13.72 13.29
N GLY A 8 37.40 15.01 12.93
CA GLY A 8 36.14 15.69 12.69
C GLY A 8 35.40 15.10 11.49
N ALA A 9 36.09 14.83 10.38
CA ALA A 9 35.52 14.20 9.20
C ALA A 9 35.05 12.78 9.48
N ALA A 10 35.81 11.98 10.22
CA ALA A 10 35.42 10.63 10.62
C ALA A 10 34.17 10.61 11.52
N ALA A 11 34.07 11.54 12.46
CA ALA A 11 32.89 11.70 13.31
C ALA A 11 31.66 12.09 12.50
N LEU A 12 31.77 13.01 11.55
CA LEU A 12 30.68 13.41 10.67
C LEU A 12 30.18 12.25 9.81
N ILE A 13 31.08 11.47 9.22
CA ILE A 13 30.74 10.27 8.44
C ILE A 13 30.01 9.24 9.33
N GLY A 14 30.49 9.04 10.55
CA GLY A 14 29.83 8.13 11.51
C GLY A 14 28.40 8.57 11.84
N VAL A 15 28.15 9.86 12.04
CA VAL A 15 26.81 10.40 12.27
C VAL A 15 25.90 10.22 11.04
N LEU A 16 26.43 10.46 9.83
CA LEU A 16 25.67 10.28 8.59
C LEU A 16 25.30 8.81 8.35
N VAL A 17 26.20 7.87 8.63
CA VAL A 17 25.95 6.44 8.52
C VAL A 17 24.90 5.99 9.54
N LEU A 18 24.99 6.47 10.78
CA LEU A 18 23.99 6.21 11.82
C LEU A 18 22.62 6.78 11.45
N ALA A 19 22.55 8.00 10.98
CA ALA A 19 21.31 8.62 10.53
C ALA A 19 20.69 7.88 9.35
N ALA A 20 21.48 7.47 8.36
CA ALA A 20 21.04 6.64 7.25
C ALA A 20 20.54 5.28 7.73
N GLY A 21 21.24 4.63 8.68
CA GLY A 21 20.82 3.37 9.28
C GLY A 21 19.47 3.49 10.01
N ILE A 22 19.25 4.55 10.77
CA ILE A 22 17.98 4.80 11.47
C ILE A 22 16.86 5.09 10.45
N TYR A 23 17.15 5.86 9.41
CA TYR A 23 16.17 6.17 8.37
C TYR A 23 15.76 4.95 7.55
N THR A 24 16.70 4.05 7.23
CA THR A 24 16.42 2.81 6.49
C THR A 24 15.80 1.72 7.35
N TRP A 25 15.97 1.79 8.67
CA TRP A 25 15.39 0.85 9.64
C TRP A 25 14.05 1.35 10.19
N SER A 26 13.31 2.21 9.50
CA SER A 26 11.94 2.50 9.91
C SER A 26 11.14 1.20 9.95
N PRO A 27 10.54 0.84 11.08
CA PRO A 27 9.78 -0.41 11.18
C PRO A 27 8.64 -0.36 10.17
N LEU A 28 8.58 -1.37 9.30
CA LEU A 28 7.43 -1.58 8.44
C LEU A 28 6.16 -1.64 9.31
N PRO A 29 5.04 -1.08 8.84
CA PRO A 29 3.77 -1.22 9.55
C PRO A 29 3.55 -2.70 9.85
N LYS A 30 3.24 -3.02 11.11
CA LYS A 30 2.93 -4.39 11.49
C LYS A 30 1.65 -4.81 10.78
N ASN A 31 1.69 -5.96 10.12
CA ASN A 31 0.46 -6.54 9.58
C ASN A 31 -0.52 -6.78 10.73
N PRO A 32 -1.82 -6.47 10.55
CA PRO A 32 -2.83 -6.80 11.54
C PRO A 32 -2.84 -8.31 11.79
N SER A 33 -3.16 -8.71 13.03
CA SER A 33 -3.26 -10.13 13.34
C SER A 33 -4.48 -10.75 12.65
N VAL A 34 -4.45 -12.07 12.47
CA VAL A 34 -5.58 -12.82 11.87
C VAL A 34 -6.86 -12.60 12.70
N GLU A 35 -6.74 -12.54 14.03
CA GLU A 35 -7.86 -12.27 14.94
C GLU A 35 -8.47 -10.89 14.68
N THR A 36 -7.65 -9.86 14.47
CA THR A 36 -8.11 -8.50 14.16
C THR A 36 -8.84 -8.47 12.83
N LEU A 37 -8.31 -9.16 11.81
CA LEU A 37 -8.93 -9.23 10.48
C LEU A 37 -10.24 -10.01 10.53
N SER A 38 -10.28 -11.13 11.25
CA SER A 38 -11.47 -11.95 11.43
C SER A 38 -12.57 -11.19 12.19
N ALA A 39 -12.20 -10.46 13.24
CA ALA A 39 -13.14 -9.60 13.97
C ALA A 39 -13.70 -8.47 13.10
N ALA A 40 -12.89 -7.88 12.22
CA ALA A 40 -13.37 -6.88 11.26
C ALA A 40 -14.31 -7.49 10.23
N ALA A 41 -14.00 -8.68 9.71
CA ALA A 41 -14.84 -9.40 8.74
C ALA A 41 -16.19 -9.80 9.32
N SER A 42 -16.28 -10.12 10.61
CA SER A 42 -17.53 -10.50 11.27
C SER A 42 -18.60 -9.39 11.35
N ASN A 43 -18.23 -8.16 11.01
CA ASN A 43 -19.19 -7.04 10.92
C ASN A 43 -20.04 -7.08 9.64
N TYR A 44 -19.70 -7.95 8.69
CA TYR A 44 -20.41 -8.06 7.40
C TYR A 44 -21.17 -9.38 7.33
N ASP A 45 -22.41 -9.31 6.82
CA ASP A 45 -23.28 -10.46 6.61
C ASP A 45 -23.43 -10.71 5.11
N VAL A 46 -22.51 -11.48 4.57
CA VAL A 46 -22.40 -11.73 3.13
C VAL A 46 -22.25 -13.24 2.87
N GLU A 47 -22.93 -13.71 1.85
CA GLU A 47 -22.77 -15.06 1.30
C GLU A 47 -22.15 -14.98 -0.08
N ILE A 48 -21.11 -15.77 -0.34
CA ILE A 48 -20.42 -15.88 -1.63
C ILE A 48 -20.57 -17.30 -2.14
N ILE A 49 -21.31 -17.48 -3.23
CA ILE A 49 -21.54 -18.77 -3.86
C ILE A 49 -20.79 -18.78 -5.19
N ARG A 50 -19.91 -19.74 -5.40
CA ARG A 50 -19.22 -19.92 -6.69
C ARG A 50 -19.95 -20.95 -7.53
N ASP A 51 -20.21 -20.61 -8.77
CA ASP A 51 -20.80 -21.55 -9.74
C ASP A 51 -19.76 -22.58 -10.25
N THR A 52 -20.18 -23.45 -11.16
CA THR A 52 -19.32 -24.50 -11.74
C THR A 52 -18.16 -23.94 -12.58
N TRP A 53 -18.20 -22.66 -12.95
CA TRP A 53 -17.17 -21.95 -13.70
C TRP A 53 -16.26 -21.13 -12.78
N GLY A 54 -16.54 -21.13 -11.47
CA GLY A 54 -15.81 -20.37 -10.48
C GLY A 54 -16.25 -18.90 -10.34
N VAL A 55 -17.31 -18.48 -11.06
CA VAL A 55 -17.81 -17.11 -10.97
C VAL A 55 -18.49 -16.89 -9.62
N PRO A 56 -18.06 -15.87 -8.84
CA PRO A 56 -18.64 -15.58 -7.55
C PRO A 56 -19.98 -14.85 -7.68
N HIS A 57 -21.02 -15.37 -7.04
CA HIS A 57 -22.31 -14.73 -6.84
C HIS A 57 -22.36 -14.23 -5.40
N ILE A 58 -22.57 -12.92 -5.22
CA ILE A 58 -22.43 -12.26 -3.94
C ILE A 58 -23.79 -11.77 -3.46
N TYR A 59 -24.19 -12.21 -2.28
CA TYR A 59 -25.45 -11.87 -1.63
C TYR A 59 -25.16 -11.16 -0.30
N GLY A 60 -25.34 -9.85 -0.25
CA GLY A 60 -25.22 -9.05 0.96
C GLY A 60 -26.59 -8.50 1.37
N LYS A 61 -26.84 -8.36 2.67
CA LYS A 61 -28.06 -7.73 3.18
C LYS A 61 -28.09 -6.23 2.97
N THR A 62 -26.91 -5.61 2.93
CA THR A 62 -26.71 -4.18 2.69
C THR A 62 -25.69 -3.97 1.57
N ASP A 63 -25.63 -2.76 1.03
CA ASP A 63 -24.62 -2.39 0.04
C ASP A 63 -23.19 -2.56 0.58
N ASN A 64 -22.98 -2.31 1.88
CA ASN A 64 -21.69 -2.51 2.54
C ASN A 64 -21.29 -3.98 2.59
N ASP A 65 -22.25 -4.89 2.86
CA ASP A 65 -22.00 -6.33 2.87
C ASP A 65 -21.65 -6.82 1.46
N ALA A 66 -22.42 -6.39 0.46
CA ALA A 66 -22.16 -6.74 -0.93
C ALA A 66 -20.79 -6.21 -1.41
N ALA A 67 -20.43 -4.98 -1.05
CA ALA A 67 -19.13 -4.40 -1.38
C ALA A 67 -17.97 -5.15 -0.72
N PHE A 68 -18.12 -5.55 0.55
CA PHE A 68 -17.14 -6.39 1.24
C PHE A 68 -16.98 -7.74 0.55
N GLY A 69 -18.08 -8.42 0.22
CA GLY A 69 -18.05 -9.71 -0.47
C GLY A 69 -17.41 -9.64 -1.85
N LEU A 70 -17.68 -8.58 -2.62
CA LEU A 70 -17.04 -8.34 -3.90
C LEU A 70 -15.54 -8.14 -3.76
N ALA A 71 -15.10 -7.30 -2.82
CA ALA A 71 -13.70 -7.04 -2.57
C ALA A 71 -12.97 -8.32 -2.11
N TYR A 72 -13.62 -9.12 -1.26
CA TYR A 72 -13.08 -10.40 -0.79
C TYR A 72 -12.89 -11.39 -1.94
N ALA A 73 -13.93 -11.64 -2.74
CA ALA A 73 -13.88 -12.56 -3.87
C ALA A 73 -12.82 -12.12 -4.91
N HIS A 74 -12.74 -10.82 -5.19
CA HIS A 74 -11.76 -10.27 -6.11
C HIS A 74 -10.33 -10.43 -5.58
N ALA A 75 -10.11 -10.19 -4.28
CA ALA A 75 -8.79 -10.39 -3.66
C ALA A 75 -8.38 -11.87 -3.62
N GLU A 76 -9.35 -12.80 -3.49
CA GLU A 76 -9.09 -14.23 -3.55
C GLU A 76 -8.68 -14.68 -4.96
N ASP A 77 -9.27 -14.10 -5.99
CA ASP A 77 -9.03 -14.49 -7.38
C ASP A 77 -7.78 -13.84 -7.98
N ASP A 78 -7.52 -12.56 -7.69
CA ASP A 78 -6.45 -11.80 -8.36
C ASP A 78 -5.86 -10.67 -7.48
N PHE A 79 -5.30 -11.06 -6.34
CA PHE A 79 -4.70 -10.13 -5.40
C PHE A 79 -3.53 -9.34 -6.00
N GLU A 80 -2.74 -9.96 -6.88
CA GLU A 80 -1.56 -9.32 -7.49
C GLU A 80 -1.97 -8.11 -8.33
N THR A 81 -2.96 -8.25 -9.21
CA THR A 81 -3.45 -7.16 -10.05
C THR A 81 -4.04 -6.02 -9.21
N ILE A 82 -4.75 -6.34 -8.12
CA ILE A 82 -5.26 -5.33 -7.19
C ILE A 82 -4.10 -4.54 -6.58
N GLN A 83 -3.05 -5.22 -6.09
CA GLN A 83 -1.88 -4.56 -5.50
C GLN A 83 -1.16 -3.67 -6.51
N GLU A 84 -0.99 -4.13 -7.76
CA GLU A 84 -0.40 -3.33 -8.82
C GLU A 84 -1.23 -2.09 -9.17
N SER A 85 -2.54 -2.25 -9.26
CA SER A 85 -3.46 -1.14 -9.52
C SER A 85 -3.41 -0.10 -8.41
N VAL A 86 -3.38 -0.52 -7.15
CA VAL A 86 -3.22 0.37 -6.00
C VAL A 86 -1.86 1.07 -6.03
N ALA A 87 -0.77 0.34 -6.32
CA ALA A 87 0.55 0.93 -6.41
C ALA A 87 0.66 1.94 -7.57
N ALA A 88 0.05 1.63 -8.72
CA ALA A 88 0.00 2.53 -9.88
C ALA A 88 -0.76 3.82 -9.57
N THR A 89 -1.95 3.71 -9.00
CA THR A 89 -2.78 4.87 -8.65
C THR A 89 -2.17 5.73 -7.54
N ARG A 90 -1.34 5.13 -6.68
CA ARG A 90 -0.57 5.82 -5.63
C ARG A 90 0.74 6.43 -6.13
N GLY A 91 1.13 6.22 -7.40
CA GLY A 91 2.39 6.71 -7.94
C GLY A 91 3.63 6.05 -7.32
N VAL A 92 3.51 4.79 -6.92
CA VAL A 92 4.61 4.03 -6.30
C VAL A 92 4.90 2.69 -6.98
N LEU A 93 4.33 2.46 -8.16
CA LEU A 93 4.49 1.21 -8.91
C LEU A 93 5.96 0.94 -9.27
N GLY A 94 6.73 2.00 -9.54
CA GLY A 94 8.15 1.91 -9.87
C GLY A 94 9.00 1.26 -8.76
N ARG A 95 8.57 1.32 -7.49
CA ARG A 95 9.23 0.64 -6.37
C ARG A 95 9.18 -0.88 -6.49
N TYR A 96 8.15 -1.41 -7.14
CA TYR A 96 7.90 -2.84 -7.28
C TYR A 96 8.28 -3.37 -8.65
N ARG A 97 8.01 -2.62 -9.73
CA ARG A 97 8.21 -3.03 -11.12
C ARG A 97 9.38 -2.31 -11.81
N GLY A 98 10.10 -1.46 -11.09
CA GLY A 98 11.30 -0.78 -11.58
C GLY A 98 11.04 0.36 -12.56
N MET A 99 12.08 0.75 -13.31
CA MET A 99 12.11 1.98 -14.11
C MET A 99 11.01 2.06 -15.17
N ASN A 100 10.60 0.93 -15.74
CA ASN A 100 9.54 0.93 -16.76
C ASN A 100 8.19 1.40 -16.19
N ALA A 101 7.91 1.10 -14.94
CA ALA A 101 6.68 1.52 -14.25
C ALA A 101 6.77 2.94 -13.66
N ALA A 102 7.98 3.48 -13.50
CA ALA A 102 8.19 4.83 -12.97
C ALA A 102 7.56 5.93 -13.83
N ARG A 103 7.26 5.65 -15.09
CA ARG A 103 6.50 6.58 -15.97
C ARG A 103 5.08 6.79 -15.47
N THR A 104 4.44 5.75 -14.95
CA THR A 104 3.10 5.82 -14.36
C THR A 104 3.15 6.66 -13.08
N ASP A 105 4.15 6.44 -12.22
CA ASP A 105 4.35 7.22 -11.02
C ASP A 105 4.54 8.70 -11.33
N TYR A 106 5.36 9.00 -12.33
CA TYR A 106 5.57 10.38 -12.78
C TYR A 106 4.28 11.07 -13.27
N LEU A 107 3.41 10.35 -13.99
CA LEU A 107 2.13 10.89 -14.43
C LEU A 107 1.18 11.20 -13.27
N VAL A 108 1.13 10.34 -12.25
CA VAL A 108 0.31 10.57 -11.04
C VAL A 108 0.77 11.85 -10.33
N GLU A 109 2.08 12.03 -10.16
CA GLU A 109 2.67 13.23 -9.58
C GLU A 109 2.43 14.47 -10.45
N LEU A 110 2.69 14.37 -11.77
CA LEU A 110 2.52 15.47 -12.71
C LEU A 110 1.07 16.00 -12.73
N LEU A 111 0.09 15.10 -12.66
CA LEU A 111 -1.33 15.46 -12.65
C LEU A 111 -1.82 15.89 -11.26
N ASN A 112 -0.96 15.83 -10.26
CA ASN A 112 -1.28 16.19 -8.87
C ASN A 112 -2.59 15.55 -8.38
N VAL A 113 -2.74 14.24 -8.65
CA VAL A 113 -4.00 13.51 -8.46
C VAL A 113 -4.40 13.51 -6.99
N TRP A 114 -3.45 13.20 -6.09
CA TRP A 114 -3.75 13.00 -4.67
C TRP A 114 -4.04 14.31 -3.96
N ASP A 115 -3.24 15.35 -4.17
CA ASP A 115 -3.52 16.67 -3.59
C ASP A 115 -4.87 17.20 -4.06
N THR A 116 -5.25 16.92 -5.32
CA THR A 116 -6.55 17.31 -5.86
C THR A 116 -7.71 16.56 -5.18
N ILE A 117 -7.53 15.28 -4.86
CA ILE A 117 -8.54 14.47 -4.15
C ILE A 117 -8.65 14.91 -2.70
N GLU A 118 -7.52 15.09 -2.01
CA GLU A 118 -7.48 15.47 -0.60
C GLU A 118 -7.99 16.91 -0.35
N ALA A 119 -7.82 17.80 -1.33
CA ALA A 119 -8.34 19.16 -1.26
C ALA A 119 -9.87 19.25 -1.44
N ARG A 120 -10.55 18.17 -1.89
CA ARG A 120 -12.00 18.16 -2.01
C ARG A 120 -12.63 17.84 -0.66
N PRO A 121 -13.45 18.76 -0.10
CA PRO A 121 -14.21 18.44 1.11
C PRO A 121 -15.15 17.27 0.80
N ASN A 122 -15.25 16.32 1.72
CA ASN A 122 -16.23 15.24 1.66
C ASN A 122 -17.63 15.84 1.50
N SER A 123 -18.22 15.71 0.32
CA SER A 123 -19.59 16.08 0.04
C SER A 123 -20.54 14.97 0.47
#